data_841e3aadcea27239dfa4c6e1be2458d2
#
_entry.id   841e3aadcea27239dfa4c6e1be2458d2
#
_cell.length_a   1.000
_cell.length_b   1.000
_cell.length_c   1.000
_cell.angle_alpha   90.00
_cell.angle_beta   90.00
_cell.angle_gamma   90.00
#
_symmetry.space_group_name_H-M   'P 1'
#
loop_
_entity.id
_entity.type
_entity.pdbx_description
1 polymer ?
#
loop_
_entity_poly.entity_id
_entity_poly.type
_entity_poly.pdbx_seq_one_letter_code
_entity_poly.pdbx_strand_id
1 'polypeptide(L)'
;MEFSVFFRKIKAVLAMVNVFGKKVVSSVLAVLILLSVFLTLPMTAENVNAAVSAPTNLKVTEYSDKAAKLSWSKVAGVTGYLVYYSKDNSNFTKLKTINSQSTTSYTVGGLTAGKAYYFALISYTNINGKITKSKRTSSLKITATSSSSVPAPSNLKVAEYSNSAIKLTWTKAPDVTGYYVYRSTDGKKYSKIKTLKAYTTAYTNTSLTAGKKYYYSIASYKNTSTGVAIGPKSSAVNALTISSSKLSYPSGFAVKEVATDAIKLVWNKSSNVSGYYIYRSIDNKNFS
;
A
#
# COMPACT_ATOMS: atom_id res chain seq x y z
N MET A 1 -48.78 26.46 22.00
CA MET A 1 -48.75 27.88 21.57
C MET A 1 -48.32 28.04 20.08
N GLU A 2 -47.70 27.08 19.45
CA GLU A 2 -47.19 27.17 18.05
C GLU A 2 -48.24 26.95 16.95
N PHE A 3 -49.26 26.10 17.18
CA PHE A 3 -50.33 25.83 16.20
C PHE A 3 -51.15 27.06 15.82
N SER A 4 -51.37 27.98 16.79
CA SER A 4 -52.16 29.19 16.58
C SER A 4 -51.41 30.23 15.72
N VAL A 5 -50.09 30.28 15.80
CA VAL A 5 -49.25 31.15 14.97
C VAL A 5 -49.18 30.66 13.55
N PHE A 6 -49.15 29.34 13.33
CA PHE A 6 -49.17 28.69 12.02
C PHE A 6 -50.47 28.97 11.26
N PHE A 7 -51.62 28.79 11.92
CA PHE A 7 -52.95 29.12 11.31
C PHE A 7 -53.13 30.60 10.99
N ARG A 8 -52.57 31.53 11.81
CA ARG A 8 -52.57 32.95 11.48
C ARG A 8 -51.73 33.28 10.24
N LYS A 9 -50.59 32.65 10.07
CA LYS A 9 -49.75 32.83 8.87
C LYS A 9 -50.41 32.28 7.61
N ILE A 10 -51.09 31.13 7.67
CA ILE A 10 -51.88 30.58 6.53
C ILE A 10 -53.04 31.50 6.17
N LYS A 11 -53.78 32.06 7.13
CA LYS A 11 -54.86 33.01 6.83
C LYS A 11 -54.38 34.31 6.19
N ALA A 12 -53.22 34.82 6.57
CA ALA A 12 -52.59 35.99 5.97
C ALA A 12 -52.18 35.74 4.51
N VAL A 13 -51.61 34.56 4.23
CA VAL A 13 -51.23 34.16 2.87
C VAL A 13 -52.45 33.94 1.98
N LEU A 14 -53.52 33.33 2.49
CA LEU A 14 -54.81 33.18 1.76
C LEU A 14 -55.48 34.53 1.46
N ALA A 15 -55.35 35.51 2.34
CA ALA A 15 -55.85 36.88 2.11
C ALA A 15 -55.06 37.59 1.00
N MET A 16 -53.74 37.39 0.92
CA MET A 16 -52.90 37.94 -0.15
C MET A 16 -53.22 37.33 -1.54
N VAL A 17 -53.58 36.04 -1.62
CA VAL A 17 -53.96 35.36 -2.88
C VAL A 17 -55.25 35.93 -3.48
N ASN A 18 -56.18 36.43 -2.66
CA ASN A 18 -57.39 37.07 -3.15
C ASN A 18 -57.21 38.50 -3.70
N VAL A 19 -56.07 39.15 -3.36
CA VAL A 19 -55.78 40.53 -3.82
C VAL A 19 -55.01 40.55 -5.15
N PHE A 20 -54.22 39.52 -5.43
CA PHE A 20 -53.35 39.46 -6.61
C PHE A 20 -53.75 38.35 -7.60
N GLY A 21 -54.78 38.49 -8.37
CA GLY A 21 -55.31 37.67 -9.47
C GLY A 21 -54.67 36.27 -9.72
N LYS A 22 -55.49 35.26 -9.81
CA LYS A 22 -55.23 33.80 -9.72
C LYS A 22 -54.17 33.19 -10.66
N LYS A 23 -53.61 33.88 -11.61
CA LYS A 23 -52.70 33.25 -12.65
C LYS A 23 -51.20 33.43 -12.45
N VAL A 24 -50.73 34.37 -11.63
CA VAL A 24 -49.29 34.61 -11.43
C VAL A 24 -48.82 34.10 -10.05
N VAL A 25 -49.75 33.83 -9.13
CA VAL A 25 -49.43 33.45 -7.73
C VAL A 25 -49.24 31.94 -7.56
N SER A 26 -49.68 31.12 -8.53
CA SER A 26 -49.68 29.66 -8.34
C SER A 26 -48.28 29.01 -8.29
N SER A 27 -47.34 29.47 -9.11
CA SER A 27 -46.03 28.83 -9.20
C SER A 27 -45.03 29.34 -8.12
N VAL A 28 -45.07 30.65 -7.83
CA VAL A 28 -44.19 31.26 -6.81
C VAL A 28 -44.64 30.94 -5.40
N LEU A 29 -45.98 30.87 -5.17
CA LEU A 29 -46.54 30.52 -3.86
C LEU A 29 -46.36 29.05 -3.53
N ALA A 30 -46.43 28.14 -4.50
CA ALA A 30 -46.12 26.72 -4.30
C ALA A 30 -44.64 26.49 -3.91
N VAL A 31 -43.74 27.23 -4.53
CA VAL A 31 -42.27 27.17 -4.20
C VAL A 31 -42.01 27.78 -2.84
N LEU A 32 -42.65 28.90 -2.46
CA LEU A 32 -42.48 29.52 -1.14
C LEU A 32 -43.11 28.69 -0.03
N ILE A 33 -44.21 28.03 -0.23
CA ILE A 33 -44.83 27.11 0.75
C ILE A 33 -43.96 25.85 0.91
N LEU A 34 -43.42 25.27 -0.17
CA LEU A 34 -42.49 24.17 -0.10
C LEU A 34 -41.18 24.58 0.62
N LEU A 35 -40.63 25.77 0.34
CA LEU A 35 -39.44 26.26 1.04
C LEU A 35 -39.70 26.54 2.53
N SER A 36 -40.89 27.08 2.90
CA SER A 36 -41.23 27.36 4.30
C SER A 36 -41.52 26.09 5.10
N VAL A 37 -42.07 25.05 4.47
CA VAL A 37 -42.29 23.73 5.09
C VAL A 37 -40.92 23.02 5.31
N PHE A 38 -39.97 23.16 4.38
CA PHE A 38 -38.63 22.63 4.57
C PHE A 38 -37.82 23.39 5.66
N LEU A 39 -38.06 24.71 5.84
CA LEU A 39 -37.35 25.50 6.86
C LEU A 39 -37.96 25.40 8.27
N THR A 40 -39.15 24.82 8.44
CA THR A 40 -39.85 24.73 9.73
C THR A 40 -40.08 23.31 10.22
N LEU A 41 -39.64 22.31 9.46
CA LEU A 41 -39.45 21.00 10.07
C LEU A 41 -38.41 21.20 11.18
N PRO A 42 -38.76 20.97 12.46
CA PRO A 42 -37.71 20.82 13.44
C PRO A 42 -36.83 19.69 12.87
N MET A 43 -35.63 20.00 12.44
CA MET A 43 -34.57 19.00 12.48
C MET A 43 -34.41 18.67 13.96
N THR A 44 -35.33 17.86 14.49
CA THR A 44 -34.95 16.99 15.57
C THR A 44 -33.77 16.25 14.98
N ALA A 45 -32.57 16.76 15.23
CA ALA A 45 -31.42 15.90 15.30
C ALA A 45 -31.87 14.85 16.33
N GLU A 46 -32.56 13.80 15.86
CA GLU A 46 -32.50 12.55 16.57
C GLU A 46 -31.01 12.34 16.74
N ASN A 47 -30.54 12.60 17.95
CA ASN A 47 -29.36 11.97 18.47
C ASN A 47 -29.70 10.46 18.44
N VAL A 48 -29.78 9.90 17.23
CA VAL A 48 -29.65 8.49 17.05
C VAL A 48 -28.23 8.25 17.52
N ASN A 49 -28.16 7.88 18.78
CA ASN A 49 -26.95 7.35 19.37
C ASN A 49 -26.74 5.99 18.69
N ALA A 50 -26.56 6.05 17.34
CA ALA A 50 -26.36 4.89 16.52
C ALA A 50 -25.13 4.22 17.09
N ALA A 51 -25.34 3.04 17.65
CA ALA A 51 -24.28 2.27 18.26
C ALA A 51 -23.15 2.14 17.25
N VAL A 52 -21.96 2.60 17.60
CA VAL A 52 -20.79 2.52 16.71
C VAL A 52 -20.55 1.06 16.39
N SER A 53 -20.62 0.70 15.10
CA SER A 53 -20.43 -0.68 14.65
C SER A 53 -18.97 -1.09 14.80
N ALA A 54 -18.72 -2.31 15.27
CA ALA A 54 -17.37 -2.86 15.34
C ALA A 54 -16.83 -3.17 13.93
N PRO A 55 -15.51 -3.10 13.71
CA PRO A 55 -14.90 -3.58 12.47
C PRO A 55 -15.20 -5.07 12.24
N THR A 56 -15.35 -5.46 10.98
CA THR A 56 -15.55 -6.86 10.58
C THR A 56 -14.37 -7.35 9.76
N ASN A 57 -14.29 -8.65 9.50
CA ASN A 57 -13.25 -9.27 8.67
C ASN A 57 -11.81 -8.97 9.15
N LEU A 58 -11.62 -8.86 10.48
CA LEU A 58 -10.27 -8.77 11.05
C LEU A 58 -9.49 -10.03 10.71
N LYS A 59 -8.37 -9.86 9.99
CA LYS A 59 -7.48 -10.95 9.60
C LYS A 59 -6.03 -10.50 9.58
N VAL A 60 -5.11 -11.46 9.65
CA VAL A 60 -3.70 -11.25 9.34
C VAL A 60 -3.47 -11.53 7.87
N THR A 61 -2.85 -10.61 7.16
CA THR A 61 -2.53 -10.79 5.73
C THR A 61 -1.08 -11.21 5.51
N GLU A 62 -0.18 -10.71 6.33
CA GLU A 62 1.24 -11.06 6.31
C GLU A 62 1.77 -11.11 7.75
N TYR A 63 2.67 -12.02 8.06
CA TYR A 63 3.34 -12.09 9.36
C TYR A 63 4.75 -12.68 9.26
N SER A 64 5.60 -12.31 10.20
CA SER A 64 6.98 -12.75 10.32
C SER A 64 7.33 -13.06 11.78
N ASP A 65 8.61 -13.27 12.04
CA ASP A 65 9.16 -13.40 13.39
C ASP A 65 9.05 -12.11 14.23
N LYS A 66 8.92 -10.95 13.57
CA LYS A 66 8.95 -9.62 14.21
C LYS A 66 7.72 -8.77 13.96
N ALA A 67 6.85 -9.12 13.03
CA ALA A 67 5.73 -8.27 12.65
C ALA A 67 4.52 -9.06 12.14
N ALA A 68 3.32 -8.45 12.25
CA ALA A 68 2.09 -8.94 11.67
C ALA A 68 1.33 -7.78 11.05
N LYS A 69 0.84 -7.95 9.81
CA LYS A 69 -0.03 -7.00 9.13
C LYS A 69 -1.48 -7.41 9.30
N LEU A 70 -2.21 -6.59 10.04
CA LEU A 70 -3.64 -6.72 10.24
C LEU A 70 -4.39 -6.03 9.11
N SER A 71 -5.54 -6.56 8.74
CA SER A 71 -6.50 -5.88 7.87
C SER A 71 -7.94 -6.14 8.34
N TRP A 72 -8.84 -5.23 8.01
CA TRP A 72 -10.26 -5.28 8.37
C TRP A 72 -11.12 -4.53 7.35
N SER A 73 -12.43 -4.74 7.42
CA SER A 73 -13.37 -3.98 6.58
C SER A 73 -13.58 -2.57 7.11
N LYS A 74 -13.69 -1.62 6.19
CA LYS A 74 -14.01 -0.23 6.51
C LYS A 74 -15.38 -0.15 7.21
N VAL A 75 -15.46 0.65 8.28
CA VAL A 75 -16.70 0.99 8.96
C VAL A 75 -17.10 2.42 8.56
N ALA A 76 -18.33 2.59 8.08
CA ALA A 76 -18.84 3.90 7.70
C ALA A 76 -19.16 4.76 8.95
N GLY A 77 -19.02 6.08 8.85
CA GLY A 77 -19.41 7.03 9.90
C GLY A 77 -18.53 7.05 11.14
N VAL A 78 -17.34 6.41 11.11
CA VAL A 78 -16.41 6.44 12.26
C VAL A 78 -15.27 7.43 12.04
N THR A 79 -14.69 7.94 13.13
CA THR A 79 -13.49 8.77 13.08
C THR A 79 -12.24 7.92 12.81
N GLY A 80 -12.24 6.66 13.29
CA GLY A 80 -11.10 5.79 13.11
C GLY A 80 -11.17 4.51 13.94
N TYR A 81 -10.01 3.94 14.23
CA TYR A 81 -9.87 2.63 14.85
C TYR A 81 -8.86 2.63 15.99
N LEU A 82 -9.10 1.80 16.98
CA LEU A 82 -8.17 1.50 18.06
C LEU A 82 -7.71 0.04 17.90
N VAL A 83 -6.41 -0.16 17.78
CA VAL A 83 -5.80 -1.49 17.68
C VAL A 83 -5.35 -1.91 19.07
N TYR A 84 -5.77 -3.10 19.47
CA TYR A 84 -5.42 -3.72 20.76
C TYR A 84 -4.64 -5.02 20.52
N TYR A 85 -3.76 -5.36 21.45
CA TYR A 85 -3.09 -6.65 21.46
C TYR A 85 -3.08 -7.25 22.88
N SER A 86 -2.93 -8.56 22.94
CA SER A 86 -2.73 -9.31 24.18
C SER A 86 -1.76 -10.47 23.94
N LYS A 87 -1.08 -10.94 24.99
CA LYS A 87 -0.25 -12.15 24.98
C LYS A 87 -0.97 -13.36 25.57
N ASP A 88 -2.05 -13.15 26.31
CA ASP A 88 -2.79 -14.18 27.07
C ASP A 88 -4.27 -14.30 26.65
N ASN A 89 -4.73 -13.51 25.67
CA ASN A 89 -6.12 -13.38 25.22
C ASN A 89 -7.09 -12.79 26.28
N SER A 90 -6.60 -12.33 27.40
CA SER A 90 -7.40 -11.78 28.52
C SER A 90 -7.12 -10.30 28.70
N ASN A 91 -5.86 -9.94 28.84
CA ASN A 91 -5.41 -8.59 29.11
C ASN A 91 -5.02 -7.87 27.82
N PHE A 92 -5.92 -7.01 27.35
CA PHE A 92 -5.71 -6.26 26.07
C PHE A 92 -5.19 -4.87 26.33
N THR A 93 -4.03 -4.55 25.79
CA THR A 93 -3.41 -3.24 25.80
C THR A 93 -3.64 -2.52 24.47
N LYS A 94 -4.01 -1.24 24.54
CA LYS A 94 -4.12 -0.40 23.35
C LYS A 94 -2.73 -0.17 22.74
N LEU A 95 -2.56 -0.58 21.48
CA LEU A 95 -1.30 -0.48 20.75
C LEU A 95 -1.25 0.79 19.89
N LYS A 96 -2.37 1.12 19.21
CA LYS A 96 -2.42 2.22 18.25
C LYS A 96 -3.79 2.85 18.17
N THR A 97 -3.83 4.18 18.03
CA THR A 97 -4.99 4.93 17.56
C THR A 97 -4.77 5.32 16.10
N ILE A 98 -5.75 5.05 15.26
CA ILE A 98 -5.77 5.36 13.82
C ILE A 98 -6.89 6.36 13.59
N ASN A 99 -6.57 7.62 13.33
CA ASN A 99 -7.53 8.71 13.15
C ASN A 99 -7.95 8.83 11.67
N SER A 100 -8.35 7.70 11.08
CA SER A 100 -8.76 7.64 9.68
C SER A 100 -9.72 6.48 9.46
N GLN A 101 -10.90 6.78 8.98
CA GLN A 101 -11.91 5.81 8.57
C GLN A 101 -11.46 4.97 7.36
N SER A 102 -10.66 5.55 6.46
CA SER A 102 -10.19 4.90 5.24
C SER A 102 -9.01 3.96 5.45
N THR A 103 -8.31 4.07 6.59
CA THR A 103 -7.21 3.17 6.93
C THR A 103 -7.76 1.83 7.42
N THR A 104 -7.59 0.78 6.63
CA THR A 104 -8.12 -0.57 6.90
C THR A 104 -7.03 -1.62 7.10
N SER A 105 -5.80 -1.18 7.36
CA SER A 105 -4.68 -2.06 7.70
C SER A 105 -3.70 -1.39 8.64
N TYR A 106 -2.99 -2.19 9.42
CA TYR A 106 -1.92 -1.74 10.31
C TYR A 106 -0.88 -2.84 10.51
N THR A 107 0.40 -2.50 10.45
CA THR A 107 1.47 -3.44 10.73
C THR A 107 1.94 -3.28 12.18
N VAL A 108 1.76 -4.33 12.96
CA VAL A 108 2.28 -4.45 14.32
C VAL A 108 3.70 -4.96 14.25
N GLY A 109 4.65 -4.22 14.82
CA GLY A 109 6.04 -4.64 14.97
C GLY A 109 6.36 -5.09 16.39
N GLY A 110 7.63 -5.47 16.62
CA GLY A 110 8.14 -5.83 17.95
C GLY A 110 7.65 -7.19 18.45
N LEU A 111 7.20 -8.07 17.56
CA LEU A 111 6.85 -9.45 17.90
C LEU A 111 8.12 -10.27 18.19
N THR A 112 7.96 -11.34 18.95
CA THR A 112 9.02 -12.30 19.26
C THR A 112 8.70 -13.63 18.57
N ALA A 113 9.65 -14.18 17.84
CA ALA A 113 9.54 -15.45 17.15
C ALA A 113 9.00 -16.56 18.06
N GLY A 114 8.08 -17.36 17.56
CA GLY A 114 7.46 -18.50 18.26
C GLY A 114 6.45 -18.12 19.34
N LYS A 115 6.23 -16.82 19.64
CA LYS A 115 5.24 -16.38 20.65
C LYS A 115 3.88 -16.14 20.02
N ALA A 116 2.82 -16.48 20.75
CA ALA A 116 1.45 -16.19 20.39
C ALA A 116 1.07 -14.76 20.76
N TYR A 117 0.27 -14.14 19.91
CA TYR A 117 -0.31 -12.81 20.11
C TYR A 117 -1.78 -12.84 19.69
N TYR A 118 -2.60 -12.06 20.37
CA TYR A 118 -4.02 -11.89 20.10
C TYR A 118 -4.28 -10.43 19.76
N PHE A 119 -4.95 -10.18 18.66
CA PHE A 119 -5.28 -8.84 18.20
C PHE A 119 -6.78 -8.63 18.17
N ALA A 120 -7.22 -7.42 18.49
CA ALA A 120 -8.61 -7.01 18.41
C ALA A 120 -8.71 -5.53 18.05
N LEU A 121 -9.86 -5.13 17.51
CA LEU A 121 -10.13 -3.77 17.07
C LEU A 121 -11.38 -3.22 17.72
N ILE A 122 -11.40 -1.91 17.89
CA ILE A 122 -12.56 -1.09 18.20
C ILE A 122 -12.61 0.03 17.15
N SER A 123 -13.77 0.33 16.59
CA SER A 123 -14.01 1.58 15.87
C SER A 123 -14.49 2.65 16.87
N TYR A 124 -14.25 3.92 16.54
CA TYR A 124 -14.72 5.00 17.40
C TYR A 124 -15.15 6.23 16.59
N THR A 125 -16.08 6.99 17.15
CA THR A 125 -16.43 8.34 16.71
C THR A 125 -15.92 9.35 17.72
N ASN A 126 -15.53 10.53 17.23
CA ASN A 126 -15.24 11.70 18.06
C ASN A 126 -16.03 12.87 17.48
N ILE A 127 -17.14 13.20 18.14
CA ILE A 127 -18.03 14.30 17.74
C ILE A 127 -17.95 15.36 18.84
N ASN A 128 -17.46 16.53 18.50
CA ASN A 128 -17.29 17.65 19.44
C ASN A 128 -16.55 17.27 20.73
N GLY A 129 -15.50 16.44 20.62
CA GLY A 129 -14.74 15.96 21.77
C GLY A 129 -15.32 14.75 22.50
N LYS A 130 -16.59 14.39 22.24
CA LYS A 130 -17.21 13.19 22.82
C LYS A 130 -16.82 11.94 22.02
N ILE A 131 -16.13 11.03 22.67
CA ILE A 131 -15.69 9.75 22.07
C ILE A 131 -16.68 8.65 22.42
N THR A 132 -17.25 8.04 21.38
CA THR A 132 -18.09 6.83 21.48
C THR A 132 -17.36 5.68 20.80
N LYS A 133 -17.36 4.49 21.43
CA LYS A 133 -16.62 3.32 20.96
C LYS A 133 -17.57 2.18 20.66
N SER A 134 -17.22 1.36 19.65
CA SER A 134 -17.90 0.09 19.41
C SER A 134 -17.56 -0.96 20.48
N LYS A 135 -18.24 -2.08 20.45
CA LYS A 135 -17.72 -3.32 21.06
C LYS A 135 -16.39 -3.71 20.41
N ARG A 136 -15.55 -4.40 21.16
CA ARG A 136 -14.32 -4.98 20.65
C ARG A 136 -14.65 -6.16 19.72
N THR A 137 -13.91 -6.32 18.62
CA THR A 137 -14.01 -7.53 17.79
C THR A 137 -13.63 -8.77 18.59
N SER A 138 -14.02 -9.94 18.11
CA SER A 138 -13.39 -11.19 18.54
C SER A 138 -11.88 -11.10 18.34
N SER A 139 -11.13 -11.76 19.19
CA SER A 139 -9.68 -11.76 19.10
C SER A 139 -9.18 -12.65 17.97
N LEU A 140 -8.16 -12.19 17.27
CA LEU A 140 -7.46 -12.92 16.23
C LEU A 140 -6.10 -13.39 16.77
N LYS A 141 -5.94 -14.71 16.94
CA LYS A 141 -4.68 -15.32 17.36
C LYS A 141 -3.72 -15.48 16.19
N ILE A 142 -2.46 -15.13 16.39
CA ILE A 142 -1.33 -15.53 15.54
C ILE A 142 -0.19 -16.05 16.40
N THR A 143 0.65 -16.89 15.80
CA THR A 143 1.97 -17.20 16.36
C THR A 143 3.02 -16.58 15.43
N ALA A 144 3.86 -15.66 15.94
CA ALA A 144 4.95 -15.10 15.16
C ALA A 144 5.84 -16.24 14.64
N THR A 145 6.21 -16.21 13.34
CA THR A 145 6.97 -17.32 12.75
C THR A 145 8.30 -17.54 13.48
N SER A 146 8.66 -18.80 13.72
CA SER A 146 10.06 -19.10 14.03
C SER A 146 10.88 -18.93 12.74
N SER A 147 12.10 -18.46 12.86
CA SER A 147 13.02 -18.29 11.71
C SER A 147 13.31 -19.61 10.95
N SER A 148 12.96 -20.75 11.55
CA SER A 148 13.07 -22.09 10.94
C SER A 148 11.91 -22.47 10.04
N SER A 149 10.74 -21.78 10.11
CA SER A 149 9.54 -22.19 9.36
C SER A 149 9.49 -21.67 7.91
N VAL A 150 10.19 -20.56 7.59
CA VAL A 150 10.34 -20.04 6.25
C VAL A 150 11.81 -19.62 6.07
N PRO A 151 12.63 -20.44 5.40
CA PRO A 151 14.07 -20.20 5.29
C PRO A 151 14.37 -18.94 4.46
N ALA A 152 15.42 -18.22 4.83
CA ALA A 152 15.92 -17.09 4.04
C ALA A 152 16.52 -17.58 2.71
N PRO A 153 16.40 -16.81 1.62
CA PRO A 153 17.22 -17.04 0.43
C PRO A 153 18.72 -16.83 0.77
N SER A 154 19.58 -17.65 0.17
CA SER A 154 21.02 -17.52 0.35
C SER A 154 21.71 -16.99 -0.90
N ASN A 155 22.98 -16.60 -0.77
CA ASN A 155 23.84 -16.15 -1.88
C ASN A 155 23.23 -15.04 -2.74
N LEU A 156 22.47 -14.10 -2.12
CA LEU A 156 22.03 -12.92 -2.84
C LEU A 156 23.26 -12.11 -3.29
N LYS A 157 23.31 -11.83 -4.58
CA LYS A 157 24.37 -11.02 -5.19
C LYS A 157 23.84 -10.14 -6.32
N VAL A 158 24.57 -9.07 -6.59
CA VAL A 158 24.43 -8.30 -7.83
C VAL A 158 25.18 -9.04 -8.92
N ALA A 159 24.47 -9.47 -9.94
CA ALA A 159 25.07 -10.20 -11.08
C ALA A 159 25.50 -9.24 -12.18
N GLU A 160 24.66 -8.27 -12.50
CA GLU A 160 24.89 -7.28 -13.55
C GLU A 160 24.28 -5.94 -13.13
N TYR A 161 24.84 -4.84 -13.64
CA TYR A 161 24.27 -3.50 -13.45
C TYR A 161 24.62 -2.58 -14.62
N SER A 162 23.74 -1.63 -14.89
CA SER A 162 23.90 -0.61 -15.93
C SER A 162 23.61 0.79 -15.37
N ASN A 163 23.45 1.76 -16.24
CA ASN A 163 23.00 3.11 -15.85
C ASN A 163 21.53 3.16 -15.37
N SER A 164 20.71 2.18 -15.76
CA SER A 164 19.27 2.19 -15.48
C SER A 164 18.74 0.87 -14.91
N ALA A 165 19.58 -0.15 -14.71
CA ALA A 165 19.16 -1.46 -14.24
C ALA A 165 20.20 -2.13 -13.32
N ILE A 166 19.71 -2.96 -12.38
CA ILE A 166 20.53 -3.85 -11.52
C ILE A 166 19.88 -5.22 -11.53
N LYS A 167 20.64 -6.24 -11.91
CA LYS A 167 20.23 -7.64 -11.89
C LYS A 167 20.74 -8.32 -10.63
N LEU A 168 19.79 -8.93 -9.92
CA LEU A 168 20.03 -9.71 -8.70
C LEU A 168 19.92 -11.20 -9.02
N THR A 169 20.73 -12.01 -8.35
CA THR A 169 20.59 -13.48 -8.34
C THR A 169 20.76 -14.01 -6.93
N TRP A 170 20.15 -15.17 -6.65
CA TRP A 170 20.22 -15.83 -5.35
C TRP A 170 20.01 -17.34 -5.48
N THR A 171 20.35 -18.07 -4.43
CA THR A 171 20.07 -19.51 -4.33
C THR A 171 18.62 -19.72 -3.85
N LYS A 172 17.90 -20.63 -4.50
CA LYS A 172 16.53 -21.01 -4.19
C LYS A 172 16.45 -21.54 -2.74
N ALA A 173 15.52 -20.99 -1.97
CA ALA A 173 15.14 -21.55 -0.67
C ALA A 173 14.17 -22.73 -0.85
N PRO A 174 14.28 -23.80 -0.06
CA PRO A 174 13.37 -24.96 -0.12
C PRO A 174 12.00 -24.59 0.44
N ASP A 175 10.97 -25.26 -0.05
CA ASP A 175 9.60 -25.26 0.52
C ASP A 175 8.99 -23.86 0.73
N VAL A 176 9.16 -22.95 -0.23
CA VAL A 176 8.62 -21.59 -0.21
C VAL A 176 7.61 -21.38 -1.36
N THR A 177 6.65 -20.47 -1.17
CA THR A 177 5.73 -20.05 -2.22
C THR A 177 6.38 -19.06 -3.18
N GLY A 178 7.33 -18.25 -2.69
CA GLY A 178 8.04 -17.27 -3.51
C GLY A 178 8.92 -16.33 -2.71
N TYR A 179 9.23 -15.19 -3.34
CA TYR A 179 10.17 -14.21 -2.79
C TYR A 179 9.58 -12.80 -2.85
N TYR A 180 9.89 -12.01 -1.85
CA TYR A 180 9.72 -10.56 -1.84
C TYR A 180 11.08 -9.90 -2.04
N VAL A 181 11.19 -9.06 -3.07
CA VAL A 181 12.36 -8.22 -3.29
C VAL A 181 12.13 -6.88 -2.62
N TYR A 182 13.09 -6.47 -1.81
CA TYR A 182 13.09 -5.18 -1.12
C TYR A 182 14.21 -4.30 -1.66
N ARG A 183 13.93 -3.00 -1.78
CA ARG A 183 14.91 -1.99 -2.20
C ARG A 183 14.94 -0.84 -1.19
N SER A 184 16.14 -0.30 -1.02
CA SER A 184 16.39 0.92 -0.27
C SER A 184 17.34 1.84 -1.04
N THR A 185 17.29 3.14 -0.79
CA THR A 185 18.25 4.15 -1.30
C THR A 185 19.15 4.70 -0.20
N ASP A 186 18.88 4.39 1.05
CA ASP A 186 19.63 4.83 2.23
C ASP A 186 20.27 3.67 3.02
N GLY A 187 20.00 2.42 2.59
CA GLY A 187 20.45 1.20 3.29
C GLY A 187 19.74 0.92 4.61
N LYS A 188 18.79 1.75 5.02
CA LYS A 188 18.08 1.66 6.31
C LYS A 188 16.60 1.34 6.13
N LYS A 189 15.88 2.09 5.29
CA LYS A 189 14.45 1.90 5.03
C LYS A 189 14.24 1.11 3.74
N TYR A 190 13.71 -0.10 3.85
CA TYR A 190 13.47 -1.01 2.74
C TYR A 190 12.00 -1.11 2.40
N SER A 191 11.65 -0.87 1.14
CA SER A 191 10.30 -1.05 0.60
C SER A 191 10.25 -2.29 -0.29
N LYS A 192 9.16 -3.07 -0.20
CA LYS A 192 8.89 -4.20 -1.10
C LYS A 192 8.60 -3.66 -2.50
N ILE A 193 9.39 -4.06 -3.50
CA ILE A 193 9.28 -3.61 -4.88
C ILE A 193 8.75 -4.71 -5.82
N LYS A 194 8.89 -5.99 -5.45
CA LYS A 194 8.45 -7.10 -6.31
C LYS A 194 8.08 -8.33 -5.48
N THR A 195 7.07 -9.06 -5.97
CA THR A 195 6.71 -10.42 -5.55
C THR A 195 7.04 -11.37 -6.69
N LEU A 196 7.75 -12.47 -6.38
CA LEU A 196 8.24 -13.45 -7.33
C LEU A 196 7.81 -14.86 -6.91
N LYS A 197 7.68 -15.78 -7.89
CA LYS A 197 7.33 -17.18 -7.66
C LYS A 197 8.53 -17.98 -7.13
N ALA A 198 8.28 -19.15 -6.54
CA ALA A 198 9.30 -20.00 -5.89
C ALA A 198 10.45 -20.47 -6.81
N TYR A 199 10.18 -20.60 -8.11
CA TYR A 199 11.20 -21.03 -9.07
C TYR A 199 12.11 -19.90 -9.55
N THR A 200 11.83 -18.65 -9.20
CA THR A 200 12.59 -17.48 -9.63
C THR A 200 13.84 -17.34 -8.81
N THR A 201 15.00 -17.27 -9.44
CA THR A 201 16.32 -17.09 -8.79
C THR A 201 17.08 -15.86 -9.31
N ALA A 202 16.42 -15.05 -10.15
CA ALA A 202 16.96 -13.79 -10.66
C ALA A 202 15.86 -12.74 -10.79
N TYR A 203 16.24 -11.47 -10.66
CA TYR A 203 15.36 -10.33 -10.88
C TYR A 203 16.15 -9.11 -11.34
N THR A 204 15.68 -8.48 -12.40
CA THR A 204 16.25 -7.21 -12.88
C THR A 204 15.36 -6.06 -12.47
N ASN A 205 15.89 -5.16 -11.65
CA ASN A 205 15.23 -3.91 -11.32
C ASN A 205 15.63 -2.83 -12.33
N THR A 206 14.68 -2.39 -13.12
CA THR A 206 14.86 -1.41 -14.21
C THR A 206 14.39 -0.01 -13.80
N SER A 207 14.55 0.96 -14.70
CA SER A 207 14.15 2.37 -14.53
C SER A 207 14.80 3.03 -13.30
N LEU A 208 16.06 2.69 -13.08
CA LEU A 208 16.87 3.27 -12.02
C LEU A 208 17.52 4.58 -12.50
N THR A 209 17.82 5.46 -11.55
CA THR A 209 18.56 6.69 -11.82
C THR A 209 20.05 6.38 -11.96
N ALA A 210 20.68 6.86 -13.02
CA ALA A 210 22.12 6.74 -13.24
C ALA A 210 22.93 7.41 -12.12
N GLY A 211 24.06 6.81 -11.75
CA GLY A 211 24.96 7.31 -10.71
C GLY A 211 24.39 7.23 -9.29
N LYS A 212 23.29 6.51 -9.06
CA LYS A 212 22.65 6.36 -7.74
C LYS A 212 22.92 4.99 -7.13
N LYS A 213 23.19 4.97 -5.83
CA LYS A 213 23.38 3.73 -5.06
C LYS A 213 22.04 3.17 -4.62
N TYR A 214 21.87 1.86 -4.80
CA TYR A 214 20.68 1.10 -4.38
C TYR A 214 21.10 -0.10 -3.54
N TYR A 215 20.29 -0.41 -2.54
CA TYR A 215 20.47 -1.55 -1.64
C TYR A 215 19.30 -2.51 -1.82
N TYR A 216 19.59 -3.82 -1.82
CA TYR A 216 18.58 -4.86 -2.01
C TYR A 216 18.69 -5.92 -0.92
N SER A 217 17.57 -6.48 -0.57
CA SER A 217 17.44 -7.65 0.28
C SER A 217 16.24 -8.46 -0.19
N ILE A 218 16.27 -9.77 0.02
CA ILE A 218 15.20 -10.68 -0.39
C ILE A 218 14.74 -11.47 0.83
N ALA A 219 13.41 -11.67 0.95
CA ALA A 219 12.84 -12.60 1.91
C ALA A 219 12.02 -13.66 1.16
N SER A 220 12.09 -14.90 1.59
CA SER A 220 11.16 -15.93 1.17
C SER A 220 9.80 -15.70 1.82
N TYR A 221 8.72 -16.16 1.18
CA TYR A 221 7.41 -16.23 1.82
C TYR A 221 6.73 -17.57 1.55
N LYS A 222 5.83 -17.97 2.46
CA LYS A 222 5.01 -19.17 2.35
C LYS A 222 3.54 -18.81 2.62
N ASN A 223 2.65 -19.23 1.74
CA ASN A 223 1.22 -19.13 1.98
C ASN A 223 0.81 -20.17 3.02
N THR A 224 0.00 -19.76 3.98
CA THR A 224 -0.54 -20.62 5.03
C THR A 224 -2.05 -20.42 5.14
N SER A 225 -2.74 -21.29 5.87
CA SER A 225 -4.18 -21.14 6.13
C SER A 225 -4.54 -19.86 6.89
N THR A 226 -3.59 -19.28 7.65
CA THR A 226 -3.80 -18.06 8.44
C THR A 226 -3.28 -16.80 7.79
N GLY A 227 -2.64 -16.86 6.61
CA GLY A 227 -2.08 -15.74 5.88
C GLY A 227 -0.73 -16.05 5.27
N VAL A 228 0.06 -15.04 4.97
CA VAL A 228 1.39 -15.18 4.36
C VAL A 228 2.46 -15.10 5.45
N ALA A 229 3.15 -16.21 5.69
CA ALA A 229 4.33 -16.24 6.55
C ALA A 229 5.55 -15.72 5.78
N ILE A 230 6.29 -14.78 6.36
CA ILE A 230 7.49 -14.18 5.75
C ILE A 230 8.70 -14.58 6.56
N GLY A 231 9.68 -15.16 5.89
CA GLY A 231 10.97 -15.50 6.46
C GLY A 231 11.88 -14.29 6.72
N PRO A 232 13.02 -14.50 7.35
CA PRO A 232 14.01 -13.46 7.53
C PRO A 232 14.52 -12.97 6.18
N LYS A 233 14.91 -11.69 6.14
CA LYS A 233 15.56 -11.12 4.97
C LYS A 233 16.99 -11.65 4.85
N SER A 234 17.45 -11.85 3.61
CA SER A 234 18.87 -12.06 3.32
C SER A 234 19.72 -10.90 3.81
N SER A 235 21.02 -11.12 3.95
CA SER A 235 21.99 -10.02 4.00
C SER A 235 21.78 -9.08 2.82
N ALA A 236 21.96 -7.79 3.04
CA ALA A 236 21.75 -6.79 1.99
C ALA A 236 22.96 -6.76 1.04
N VAL A 237 22.68 -6.60 -0.23
CA VAL A 237 23.67 -6.26 -1.25
C VAL A 237 23.40 -4.86 -1.79
N ASN A 238 24.40 -4.23 -2.37
CA ASN A 238 24.23 -2.91 -2.98
C ASN A 238 25.00 -2.80 -4.30
N ALA A 239 24.55 -1.91 -5.16
CA ALA A 239 25.25 -1.49 -6.36
C ALA A 239 25.03 0.00 -6.62
N LEU A 240 26.04 0.61 -7.21
CA LEU A 240 25.98 1.96 -7.77
C LEU A 240 25.68 1.81 -9.26
N THR A 241 24.57 2.39 -9.73
CA THR A 241 24.30 2.43 -11.18
C THR A 241 25.36 3.25 -11.90
N ILE A 242 25.68 2.86 -13.13
CA ILE A 242 26.69 3.56 -13.92
C ILE A 242 26.20 4.99 -14.20
N SER A 243 27.06 5.98 -13.98
CA SER A 243 26.74 7.36 -14.40
C SER A 243 26.88 7.47 -15.90
N SER A 244 25.83 7.99 -16.56
CA SER A 244 25.84 8.19 -18.02
C SER A 244 26.96 9.10 -18.51
N SER A 245 27.51 9.94 -17.63
CA SER A 245 28.64 10.83 -17.94
C SER A 245 30.01 10.16 -17.93
N LYS A 246 30.11 8.88 -17.49
CA LYS A 246 31.39 8.16 -17.36
C LYS A 246 31.70 7.17 -18.47
N LEU A 247 30.68 6.74 -19.24
CA LEU A 247 30.86 5.82 -20.36
C LEU A 247 30.50 6.53 -21.66
N SER A 248 31.50 6.90 -22.44
CA SER A 248 31.30 7.37 -23.80
C SER A 248 31.20 6.20 -24.77
N TYR A 249 30.42 6.36 -25.81
CA TYR A 249 30.42 5.39 -26.91
C TYR A 249 31.84 5.30 -27.52
N PRO A 250 32.30 4.09 -27.91
CA PRO A 250 33.52 3.96 -28.68
C PRO A 250 33.39 4.81 -29.95
N SER A 251 34.36 5.67 -30.20
CA SER A 251 34.42 6.44 -31.44
C SER A 251 35.20 5.67 -32.52
N GLY A 252 35.09 6.07 -33.76
CA GLY A 252 35.82 5.46 -34.86
C GLY A 252 35.45 3.99 -35.13
N PHE A 253 34.22 3.57 -34.76
CA PHE A 253 33.72 2.21 -35.10
C PHE A 253 33.59 2.08 -36.59
N ALA A 254 34.30 1.12 -37.16
CA ALA A 254 34.31 0.87 -38.60
C ALA A 254 34.63 -0.59 -38.93
N VAL A 255 34.22 -1.01 -40.13
CA VAL A 255 34.69 -2.23 -40.75
C VAL A 255 36.03 -1.93 -41.43
N LYS A 256 37.10 -2.62 -41.03
CA LYS A 256 38.42 -2.42 -41.61
C LYS A 256 38.73 -3.41 -42.74
N GLU A 257 38.30 -4.65 -42.57
CA GLU A 257 38.59 -5.73 -43.54
C GLU A 257 37.34 -6.64 -43.61
N VAL A 258 37.04 -7.17 -44.80
CA VAL A 258 35.99 -8.15 -45.06
C VAL A 258 36.60 -9.33 -45.79
N ALA A 259 36.46 -10.54 -45.25
CA ALA A 259 36.80 -11.81 -45.87
C ALA A 259 35.53 -12.64 -46.10
N THR A 260 35.66 -13.78 -46.74
CA THR A 260 34.49 -14.68 -47.03
C THR A 260 33.77 -15.15 -45.79
N ASP A 261 34.47 -15.30 -44.67
CA ASP A 261 33.98 -15.87 -43.40
C ASP A 261 34.23 -14.96 -42.20
N ALA A 262 34.82 -13.78 -42.37
CA ALA A 262 35.22 -12.89 -41.31
C ALA A 262 35.05 -11.41 -41.66
N ILE A 263 34.71 -10.61 -40.62
CA ILE A 263 34.67 -9.16 -40.71
C ILE A 263 35.52 -8.61 -39.54
N LYS A 264 36.49 -7.74 -39.90
CA LYS A 264 37.32 -7.08 -38.91
C LYS A 264 36.75 -5.73 -38.53
N LEU A 265 36.37 -5.61 -37.28
CA LEU A 265 35.86 -4.36 -36.69
C LEU A 265 37.00 -3.63 -35.96
N VAL A 266 37.01 -2.31 -36.07
CA VAL A 266 37.93 -1.42 -35.35
C VAL A 266 37.17 -0.30 -34.69
N TRP A 267 37.71 0.20 -33.58
CA TRP A 267 37.18 1.35 -32.86
C TRP A 267 38.28 1.98 -32.00
N ASN A 268 38.11 3.23 -31.59
CA ASN A 268 39.03 3.89 -30.68
C ASN A 268 38.75 3.43 -29.25
N LYS A 269 39.78 3.18 -28.48
CA LYS A 269 39.72 2.79 -27.08
C LYS A 269 39.03 3.90 -26.27
N SER A 270 37.96 3.56 -25.54
CA SER A 270 37.36 4.44 -24.57
C SER A 270 38.11 4.39 -23.24
N SER A 271 38.19 5.51 -22.52
CA SER A 271 38.76 5.57 -21.19
C SER A 271 37.77 4.98 -20.15
N ASN A 272 38.31 4.43 -19.07
CA ASN A 272 37.55 3.94 -17.91
C ASN A 272 36.52 2.84 -18.22
N VAL A 273 36.76 1.99 -19.21
CA VAL A 273 35.96 0.83 -19.53
C VAL A 273 36.70 -0.46 -19.25
N SER A 274 36.01 -1.50 -18.77
CA SER A 274 36.58 -2.84 -18.55
C SER A 274 36.57 -3.69 -19.83
N GLY A 275 35.75 -3.32 -20.83
CA GLY A 275 35.62 -4.06 -22.09
C GLY A 275 34.50 -3.47 -22.95
N TYR A 276 34.19 -4.19 -24.04
CA TYR A 276 33.19 -3.82 -25.01
C TYR A 276 32.27 -5.01 -25.27
N TYR A 277 30.98 -4.71 -25.47
CA TYR A 277 30.02 -5.67 -26.03
C TYR A 277 29.88 -5.38 -27.52
N ILE A 278 30.05 -6.40 -28.33
CA ILE A 278 29.81 -6.32 -29.77
C ILE A 278 28.50 -7.02 -30.06
N TYR A 279 27.57 -6.32 -30.67
CA TYR A 279 26.28 -6.83 -31.06
C TYR A 279 26.22 -6.96 -32.58
N ARG A 280 25.63 -8.05 -33.08
CA ARG A 280 25.42 -8.31 -34.48
C ARG A 280 23.92 -8.42 -34.78
N SER A 281 23.52 -7.93 -35.93
CA SER A 281 22.19 -8.10 -36.49
C SER A 281 22.29 -8.32 -38.01
N ILE A 282 21.39 -9.12 -38.56
CA ILE A 282 21.25 -9.32 -40.01
C ILE A 282 20.08 -8.51 -40.58
N ASP A 283 19.21 -7.99 -39.77
CA ASP A 283 17.97 -7.26 -40.12
C ASP A 283 17.97 -5.81 -39.65
N ASN A 284 19.05 -5.36 -38.99
CA ASN A 284 19.21 -4.06 -38.37
C ASN A 284 18.11 -3.73 -37.32
N LYS A 285 17.41 -4.74 -36.78
CA LYS A 285 16.36 -4.61 -35.78
C LYS A 285 16.67 -5.44 -34.53
N ASN A 286 17.05 -6.68 -34.72
CA ASN A 286 17.30 -7.62 -33.63
C ASN A 286 18.80 -7.86 -33.48
N PHE A 287 19.39 -7.27 -32.43
CA PHE A 287 20.82 -7.39 -32.14
C PHE A 287 21.05 -8.44 -31.04
N SER A 288 21.98 -9.35 -31.24
CA SER A 288 22.42 -10.41 -30.31
C SER A 288 23.94 -10.38 -30.05
#